data_f6b494ebe3e7fe14d9066a9515521dde
#
_entry.id   f6b494ebe3e7fe14d9066a9515521dde
#
_cell.length_a   1.000
_cell.length_b   1.000
_cell.length_c   1.000
_cell.angle_alpha   90.00
_cell.angle_beta   90.00
_cell.angle_gamma   90.00
#
_symmetry.space_group_name_H-M   'P 1'
#
loop_
_entity.id
_entity.type
_entity.pdbx_description
1 polymer ?
#
loop_
_entity_poly.entity_id
_entity_poly.type
_entity_poly.pdbx_seq_one_letter_code
_entity_poly.pdbx_strand_id
1 'polypeptide(L)'
;SMDAVVRQADRLMYQAKLRKNSVVMAGAEDLPDEANSKREQKQQVLIVDDSEMNRAILSEILRGDYRILEAADGEECLEKLHQHMGDIALVLLDLVMPKMDGFEVLDFMNRNHTIEDLPVIMISSEDSEASVRRAYEMGVSDYVSRPFDSRVVYRRVFNTIKLYAKQRRLSTLLSEQIREREKNTTMLVGVLSQMVEFRNGESGLHVQHIQRLTERVLEKLLERPNRYHITSEMQDNIPLAAALHDIGKIAIDEKILNKPGRLTKEEFEVIKTHTTIGAEMLSKLENFNTEPLLQTAYSIARWHHERWDGCGYPDGLKGDEIPIEAQVVALADVYDALTSERCYKKAYPHRKAVDMILNGECGAFNPILLECFVEIEGDLGLELEEKHVCGPKA
;
A
#
# COMPACT_ATOMS: atom_id res chain seq x y z
N SER A 1 45.62 14.94 -16.46
CA SER A 1 45.81 16.29 -15.94
C SER A 1 44.52 16.76 -15.27
N MET A 2 44.61 17.58 -14.27
CA MET A 2 43.46 18.11 -13.50
C MET A 2 42.42 18.74 -14.46
N ASP A 3 42.87 19.44 -15.49
CA ASP A 3 42.00 20.08 -16.52
C ASP A 3 41.17 19.08 -17.33
N ALA A 4 41.62 17.86 -17.50
CA ALA A 4 40.84 16.81 -18.20
C ALA A 4 39.70 16.30 -17.33
N VAL A 5 39.93 16.17 -16.03
CA VAL A 5 38.92 15.71 -15.03
C VAL A 5 37.84 16.80 -14.87
N VAL A 6 38.23 18.06 -14.78
CA VAL A 6 37.30 19.21 -14.68
C VAL A 6 36.41 19.30 -15.93
N ARG A 7 36.99 19.21 -17.13
CA ARG A 7 36.22 19.21 -18.39
C ARG A 7 35.26 18.02 -18.50
N GLN A 8 35.63 16.85 -17.98
CA GLN A 8 34.75 15.68 -17.96
C GLN A 8 33.60 15.86 -16.98
N ALA A 9 33.88 16.39 -15.79
CA ALA A 9 32.85 16.70 -14.79
C ALA A 9 31.86 17.77 -15.31
N ASP A 10 32.33 18.83 -15.96
CA ASP A 10 31.46 19.85 -16.56
C ASP A 10 30.54 19.26 -17.64
N ARG A 11 31.10 18.37 -18.47
CA ARG A 11 30.34 17.70 -19.53
C ARG A 11 29.24 16.79 -18.95
N LEU A 12 29.55 16.03 -17.89
CA LEU A 12 28.60 15.16 -17.19
C LEU A 12 27.51 15.97 -16.46
N MET A 13 27.89 17.07 -15.83
CA MET A 13 26.97 18.01 -15.20
C MET A 13 26.02 18.68 -16.20
N TYR A 14 26.51 19.03 -17.38
CA TYR A 14 25.68 19.59 -18.48
C TYR A 14 24.70 18.54 -19.02
N GLN A 15 25.14 17.28 -19.18
CA GLN A 15 24.26 16.17 -19.57
C GLN A 15 23.20 15.86 -18.49
N ALA A 16 23.56 15.89 -17.21
CA ALA A 16 22.62 15.73 -16.11
C ALA A 16 21.57 16.86 -16.04
N LYS A 17 21.96 18.11 -16.36
CA LYS A 17 21.04 19.26 -16.45
C LYS A 17 20.03 19.14 -17.60
N LEU A 18 20.44 18.57 -18.74
CA LEU A 18 19.53 18.30 -19.86
C LEU A 18 18.54 17.17 -19.58
N ARG A 19 18.91 16.24 -18.71
CA ARG A 19 18.09 15.13 -18.24
C ARG A 19 17.61 15.44 -16.81
N LYS A 20 16.55 16.21 -16.66
CA LYS A 20 15.99 16.55 -15.33
C LYS A 20 15.93 15.32 -14.43
N ASN A 21 16.56 15.38 -13.23
CA ASN A 21 16.61 14.35 -12.19
C ASN A 21 17.41 13.07 -12.55
N SER A 22 18.52 13.17 -13.25
CA SER A 22 19.42 12.05 -13.50
C SER A 22 20.82 12.28 -12.94
N VAL A 23 21.45 11.20 -12.44
CA VAL A 23 22.88 11.20 -12.07
C VAL A 23 23.63 10.51 -13.21
N VAL A 24 24.64 11.19 -13.78
CA VAL A 24 25.47 10.65 -14.85
C VAL A 24 26.85 10.33 -14.29
N MET A 25 27.28 9.06 -14.39
CA MET A 25 28.60 8.62 -13.95
C MET A 25 29.52 8.35 -15.16
N ALA A 26 30.81 8.64 -15.00
CA ALA A 26 31.82 8.32 -16.00
C ALA A 26 32.03 6.79 -16.07
N GLY A 27 31.88 6.20 -17.26
CA GLY A 27 32.07 4.77 -17.48
C GLY A 27 30.80 3.90 -17.57
N ALA A 28 29.61 4.48 -17.47
CA ALA A 28 28.40 3.78 -17.88
C ALA A 28 28.38 3.75 -19.42
N GLU A 29 28.67 2.59 -20.01
CA GLU A 29 28.34 2.33 -21.43
C GLU A 29 26.82 2.55 -21.59
N ASP A 30 26.43 3.14 -22.71
CA ASP A 30 25.05 3.48 -23.05
C ASP A 30 24.15 2.24 -22.89
N LEU A 31 23.52 2.11 -21.72
CA LEU A 31 22.37 1.23 -21.59
C LEU A 31 21.28 1.81 -22.50
N PRO A 32 20.66 1.01 -23.35
CA PRO A 32 19.60 1.50 -24.24
C PRO A 32 18.53 2.16 -23.39
N ASP A 33 18.24 3.40 -23.72
CA ASP A 33 17.28 4.29 -23.05
C ASP A 33 15.86 3.69 -23.20
N GLU A 34 15.45 2.79 -22.30
CA GLU A 34 14.09 2.21 -22.28
C GLU A 34 13.01 3.31 -22.22
N ALA A 35 13.37 4.51 -21.76
CA ALA A 35 12.51 5.68 -21.81
C ALA A 35 12.41 6.29 -23.22
N ASN A 36 13.36 6.03 -24.11
CA ASN A 36 13.34 6.54 -25.48
C ASN A 36 12.63 5.56 -26.44
N SER A 37 12.64 4.27 -26.16
CA SER A 37 11.88 3.28 -26.96
C SER A 37 10.36 3.41 -26.81
N LYS A 38 9.87 3.96 -25.66
CA LYS A 38 8.45 4.32 -25.47
C LYS A 38 8.04 5.64 -26.14
N ARG A 39 8.96 6.43 -26.67
CA ARG A 39 8.65 7.73 -27.33
C ARG A 39 8.24 7.62 -28.79
N GLU A 40 8.36 6.48 -29.43
CA GLU A 40 8.00 6.32 -30.85
C GLU A 40 6.64 5.62 -31.09
N GLN A 41 5.96 5.10 -30.08
CA GLN A 41 4.60 4.61 -30.29
C GLN A 41 3.59 5.76 -30.20
N LYS A 42 3.11 6.22 -31.36
CA LYS A 42 1.99 7.17 -31.44
C LYS A 42 0.81 6.61 -30.65
N GLN A 43 0.21 7.45 -29.80
CA GLN A 43 -1.02 7.12 -29.08
C GLN A 43 -2.15 6.77 -30.05
N GLN A 44 -3.03 5.86 -29.67
CA GLN A 44 -4.13 5.42 -30.54
C GLN A 44 -5.38 6.24 -30.24
N VAL A 45 -6.09 6.63 -31.30
CA VAL A 45 -7.42 7.25 -31.22
C VAL A 45 -8.39 6.34 -31.95
N LEU A 46 -9.46 5.94 -31.28
CA LEU A 46 -10.54 5.15 -31.87
C LEU A 46 -11.61 6.11 -32.41
N ILE A 47 -11.89 6.01 -33.71
CA ILE A 47 -12.93 6.77 -34.42
C ILE A 47 -14.10 5.84 -34.70
N VAL A 48 -15.27 6.17 -34.17
CA VAL A 48 -16.48 5.38 -34.27
C VAL A 48 -17.55 6.22 -34.98
N ASP A 49 -17.91 5.85 -36.20
CA ASP A 49 -18.86 6.57 -37.04
C ASP A 49 -19.34 5.61 -38.17
N ASP A 50 -20.61 5.57 -38.50
CA ASP A 50 -21.13 4.68 -39.50
C ASP A 50 -20.74 5.11 -40.95
N SER A 51 -20.48 6.40 -41.16
CA SER A 51 -20.07 6.94 -42.45
C SER A 51 -18.56 6.78 -42.69
N GLU A 52 -18.19 5.99 -43.69
CA GLU A 52 -16.82 5.83 -44.15
C GLU A 52 -16.15 7.18 -44.47
N MET A 53 -16.93 8.11 -45.11
CA MET A 53 -16.42 9.46 -45.41
C MET A 53 -16.06 10.24 -44.15
N ASN A 54 -16.89 10.17 -43.11
CA ASN A 54 -16.61 10.87 -41.83
C ASN A 54 -15.37 10.29 -41.14
N ARG A 55 -15.24 8.96 -41.10
CA ARG A 55 -14.05 8.30 -40.56
C ARG A 55 -12.79 8.71 -41.31
N ALA A 56 -12.86 8.75 -42.66
CA ALA A 56 -11.72 9.17 -43.48
C ALA A 56 -11.29 10.64 -43.20
N ILE A 57 -12.28 11.56 -43.07
CA ILE A 57 -11.99 12.96 -42.74
C ILE A 57 -11.32 13.09 -41.36
N LEU A 58 -11.86 12.44 -40.31
CA LEU A 58 -11.32 12.48 -38.96
C LEU A 58 -9.94 11.80 -38.89
N SER A 59 -9.78 10.69 -39.61
CA SER A 59 -8.49 10.01 -39.75
C SER A 59 -7.43 10.91 -40.39
N GLU A 60 -7.79 11.63 -41.50
CA GLU A 60 -6.85 12.58 -42.13
C GLU A 60 -6.41 13.72 -41.21
N ILE A 61 -7.34 14.22 -40.38
CA ILE A 61 -7.05 15.28 -39.40
C ILE A 61 -6.04 14.82 -38.33
N LEU A 62 -6.11 13.54 -37.91
CA LEU A 62 -5.42 13.06 -36.71
C LEU A 62 -4.21 12.16 -36.99
N ARG A 63 -4.12 11.49 -38.15
CA ARG A 63 -3.05 10.52 -38.50
C ARG A 63 -1.63 11.08 -38.44
N GLY A 64 -1.47 12.41 -38.50
CA GLY A 64 -0.17 13.06 -38.36
C GLY A 64 0.50 12.73 -37.01
N ASP A 65 -0.27 12.81 -35.93
CA ASP A 65 0.22 12.68 -34.54
C ASP A 65 -0.24 11.40 -33.85
N TYR A 66 -1.31 10.75 -34.31
CA TYR A 66 -1.95 9.59 -33.69
C TYR A 66 -2.00 8.38 -34.62
N ARG A 67 -2.07 7.18 -34.03
CA ARG A 67 -2.43 5.98 -34.72
C ARG A 67 -3.96 5.84 -34.65
N ILE A 68 -4.60 5.63 -35.79
CA ILE A 68 -6.05 5.58 -35.88
C ILE A 68 -6.54 4.14 -35.90
N LEU A 69 -7.54 3.87 -35.08
CA LEU A 69 -8.40 2.72 -35.14
C LEU A 69 -9.79 3.19 -35.60
N GLU A 70 -10.47 2.42 -36.43
CA GLU A 70 -11.78 2.79 -36.93
C GLU A 70 -12.80 1.70 -36.56
N ALA A 71 -14.02 2.11 -36.23
CA ALA A 71 -15.17 1.24 -36.03
C ALA A 71 -16.38 1.84 -36.78
N ALA A 72 -17.20 0.99 -37.38
CA ALA A 72 -18.34 1.41 -38.14
C ALA A 72 -19.67 1.45 -37.34
N ASP A 73 -19.68 0.88 -36.17
CA ASP A 73 -20.84 0.86 -35.25
C ASP A 73 -20.38 0.65 -33.80
N GLY A 74 -21.34 0.71 -32.87
CA GLY A 74 -21.06 0.54 -31.44
C GLY A 74 -20.57 -0.85 -31.05
N GLU A 75 -21.02 -1.91 -31.76
CA GLU A 75 -20.56 -3.28 -31.48
C GLU A 75 -19.09 -3.43 -31.82
N GLU A 76 -18.67 -2.97 -33.01
CA GLU A 76 -17.25 -2.96 -33.42
C GLU A 76 -16.42 -2.06 -32.52
N CYS A 77 -16.98 -0.95 -31.99
CA CYS A 77 -16.36 -0.12 -31.01
C CYS A 77 -16.00 -0.92 -29.74
N LEU A 78 -16.97 -1.65 -29.16
CA LEU A 78 -16.77 -2.45 -27.98
C LEU A 78 -15.76 -3.59 -28.20
N GLU A 79 -15.77 -4.23 -29.35
CA GLU A 79 -14.75 -5.23 -29.70
C GLU A 79 -13.33 -4.63 -29.68
N LYS A 80 -13.14 -3.46 -30.28
CA LYS A 80 -11.84 -2.76 -30.33
C LYS A 80 -11.41 -2.25 -28.95
N LEU A 81 -12.36 -1.76 -28.16
CA LEU A 81 -12.08 -1.41 -26.77
C LEU A 81 -11.59 -2.62 -25.99
N HIS A 82 -12.23 -3.77 -26.14
CA HIS A 82 -11.77 -4.98 -25.45
C HIS A 82 -10.38 -5.45 -25.90
N GLN A 83 -10.06 -5.35 -27.19
CA GLN A 83 -8.79 -5.80 -27.75
C GLN A 83 -7.62 -4.86 -27.46
N HIS A 84 -7.87 -3.53 -27.39
CA HIS A 84 -6.84 -2.48 -27.37
C HIS A 84 -6.96 -1.49 -26.21
N MET A 85 -7.67 -1.82 -25.14
CA MET A 85 -8.00 -0.90 -24.06
C MET A 85 -6.79 -0.17 -23.45
N GLY A 86 -5.64 -0.84 -23.34
CA GLY A 86 -4.42 -0.26 -22.80
C GLY A 86 -3.72 0.75 -23.71
N ASP A 87 -4.01 0.70 -25.02
CA ASP A 87 -3.33 1.49 -26.04
C ASP A 87 -4.17 2.69 -26.53
N ILE A 88 -5.51 2.64 -26.37
CA ILE A 88 -6.42 3.70 -26.81
C ILE A 88 -6.35 4.87 -25.83
N ALA A 89 -6.03 6.05 -26.35
CA ALA A 89 -5.90 7.28 -25.57
C ALA A 89 -7.17 8.14 -25.57
N LEU A 90 -8.06 7.95 -26.59
CA LEU A 90 -9.30 8.69 -26.72
C LEU A 90 -10.24 7.98 -27.71
N VAL A 91 -11.54 8.10 -27.50
CA VAL A 91 -12.60 7.67 -28.42
C VAL A 91 -13.29 8.91 -29.01
N LEU A 92 -13.37 8.98 -30.35
CA LEU A 92 -14.29 9.87 -31.06
C LEU A 92 -15.52 9.07 -31.43
N LEU A 93 -16.69 9.44 -30.91
CA LEU A 93 -17.90 8.62 -30.97
C LEU A 93 -19.02 9.40 -31.64
N ASP A 94 -19.57 8.87 -32.74
CA ASP A 94 -20.82 9.39 -33.26
C ASP A 94 -22.00 8.93 -32.40
N LEU A 95 -23.03 9.76 -32.36
CA LEU A 95 -24.25 9.47 -31.60
C LEU A 95 -25.15 8.50 -32.36
N VAL A 96 -25.38 8.73 -33.66
CA VAL A 96 -26.37 8.02 -34.45
C VAL A 96 -25.67 6.99 -35.32
N MET A 97 -25.77 5.74 -34.94
CA MET A 97 -25.17 4.62 -35.66
C MET A 97 -26.13 3.41 -35.69
N PRO A 98 -26.01 2.51 -36.69
CA PRO A 98 -26.78 1.28 -36.74
C PRO A 98 -26.33 0.31 -35.64
N LYS A 99 -27.20 -0.67 -35.31
CA LYS A 99 -27.04 -1.76 -34.34
C LYS A 99 -26.94 -1.25 -32.89
N MET A 100 -25.90 -0.48 -32.53
CA MET A 100 -25.67 0.09 -31.22
C MET A 100 -25.33 1.57 -31.39
N ASP A 101 -26.10 2.44 -30.78
CA ASP A 101 -25.89 3.89 -30.82
C ASP A 101 -24.80 4.37 -29.83
N GLY A 102 -24.43 5.66 -29.96
CA GLY A 102 -23.37 6.23 -29.10
C GLY A 102 -23.74 6.29 -27.61
N PHE A 103 -25.02 6.42 -27.27
CA PHE A 103 -25.45 6.39 -25.87
C PHE A 103 -25.40 4.99 -25.27
N GLU A 104 -25.67 3.95 -26.07
CA GLU A 104 -25.53 2.56 -25.62
C GLU A 104 -24.07 2.19 -25.37
N VAL A 105 -23.15 2.69 -26.23
CA VAL A 105 -21.71 2.56 -26.00
C VAL A 105 -21.30 3.24 -24.68
N LEU A 106 -21.77 4.49 -24.44
CA LEU A 106 -21.49 5.20 -23.19
C LEU A 106 -22.05 4.50 -21.95
N ASP A 107 -23.26 3.93 -22.04
CA ASP A 107 -23.86 3.16 -20.95
C ASP A 107 -23.01 1.93 -20.61
N PHE A 108 -22.50 1.21 -21.62
CA PHE A 108 -21.58 0.10 -21.42
C PHE A 108 -20.27 0.56 -20.75
N MET A 109 -19.68 1.67 -21.23
CA MET A 109 -18.44 2.21 -20.66
C MET A 109 -18.62 2.65 -19.20
N ASN A 110 -19.78 3.23 -18.86
CA ASN A 110 -20.11 3.62 -17.48
C ASN A 110 -20.27 2.41 -16.56
N ARG A 111 -21.03 1.38 -16.98
CA ARG A 111 -21.20 0.14 -16.19
C ARG A 111 -19.89 -0.56 -15.88
N ASN A 112 -18.90 -0.43 -16.75
CA ASN A 112 -17.57 -1.02 -16.59
C ASN A 112 -16.52 -0.03 -16.06
N HIS A 113 -16.93 1.16 -15.62
CA HIS A 113 -16.04 2.23 -15.13
C HIS A 113 -14.94 2.67 -16.11
N THR A 114 -15.08 2.31 -17.39
CA THR A 114 -14.08 2.59 -18.43
C THR A 114 -14.00 4.08 -18.77
N ILE A 115 -15.12 4.80 -18.67
CA ILE A 115 -15.21 6.21 -19.02
C ILE A 115 -14.41 7.11 -18.09
N GLU A 116 -14.11 6.65 -16.87
CA GLU A 116 -13.29 7.39 -15.89
C GLU A 116 -11.83 7.52 -16.36
N ASP A 117 -11.32 6.49 -17.05
CA ASP A 117 -9.94 6.41 -17.50
C ASP A 117 -9.76 6.69 -18.99
N LEU A 118 -10.80 6.50 -19.83
CA LEU A 118 -10.73 6.66 -21.27
C LEU A 118 -11.66 7.78 -21.73
N PRO A 119 -11.13 8.94 -22.13
CA PRO A 119 -11.93 10.07 -22.55
C PRO A 119 -12.69 9.78 -23.85
N VAL A 120 -13.94 10.24 -23.88
CA VAL A 120 -14.81 10.18 -25.07
C VAL A 120 -15.15 11.60 -25.49
N ILE A 121 -14.99 11.89 -26.78
CA ILE A 121 -15.50 13.08 -27.43
C ILE A 121 -16.61 12.64 -28.40
N MET A 122 -17.83 13.11 -28.17
CA MET A 122 -18.91 12.86 -29.12
C MET A 122 -18.84 13.81 -30.30
N ILE A 123 -19.09 13.29 -31.49
CA ILE A 123 -19.18 14.08 -32.75
C ILE A 123 -20.50 13.72 -33.45
N SER A 124 -21.47 14.63 -33.46
CA SER A 124 -22.76 14.36 -34.03
C SER A 124 -23.34 15.52 -34.80
N SER A 125 -24.25 15.22 -35.73
CA SER A 125 -25.12 16.19 -36.39
C SER A 125 -26.36 16.53 -35.56
N GLU A 126 -26.66 15.73 -34.53
CA GLU A 126 -27.75 16.00 -33.60
C GLU A 126 -27.24 16.93 -32.51
N ASP A 127 -27.69 18.16 -32.54
CA ASP A 127 -27.26 19.25 -31.64
C ASP A 127 -28.37 19.72 -30.70
N SER A 128 -29.40 18.87 -30.47
CA SER A 128 -30.46 19.18 -29.54
C SER A 128 -29.86 19.38 -28.12
N GLU A 129 -30.31 20.42 -27.41
CA GLU A 129 -29.87 20.71 -26.07
C GLU A 129 -30.02 19.51 -25.14
N ALA A 130 -31.04 18.69 -25.36
CA ALA A 130 -31.33 17.48 -24.60
C ALA A 130 -30.24 16.39 -24.82
N SER A 131 -29.86 16.14 -26.09
CA SER A 131 -28.85 15.15 -26.45
C SER A 131 -27.45 15.56 -25.91
N VAL A 132 -27.09 16.83 -26.06
CA VAL A 132 -25.85 17.39 -25.53
C VAL A 132 -25.78 17.26 -24.03
N ARG A 133 -26.84 17.64 -23.31
CA ARG A 133 -26.92 17.52 -21.84
C ARG A 133 -26.76 16.07 -21.39
N ARG A 134 -27.50 15.14 -22.04
CA ARG A 134 -27.44 13.72 -21.73
C ARG A 134 -26.04 13.16 -21.92
N ALA A 135 -25.33 13.55 -22.99
CA ALA A 135 -23.95 13.13 -23.23
C ALA A 135 -23.03 13.52 -22.06
N TYR A 136 -23.10 14.79 -21.62
CA TYR A 136 -22.30 15.24 -20.48
C TYR A 136 -22.69 14.56 -19.15
N GLU A 137 -23.98 14.32 -18.89
CA GLU A 137 -24.45 13.58 -17.73
C GLU A 137 -23.92 12.13 -17.72
N MET A 138 -23.68 11.55 -18.89
CA MET A 138 -23.06 10.23 -19.06
C MET A 138 -21.53 10.24 -19.02
N GLY A 139 -20.89 11.39 -18.75
CA GLY A 139 -19.45 11.47 -18.52
C GLY A 139 -18.60 11.74 -19.76
N VAL A 140 -19.19 12.19 -20.87
CA VAL A 140 -18.45 12.57 -22.08
C VAL A 140 -17.52 13.75 -21.77
N SER A 141 -16.28 13.67 -22.22
CA SER A 141 -15.27 14.71 -21.98
C SER A 141 -15.51 15.97 -22.80
N ASP A 142 -16.06 15.83 -23.99
CA ASP A 142 -16.43 16.94 -24.88
C ASP A 142 -17.46 16.53 -25.93
N TYR A 143 -18.11 17.53 -26.55
CA TYR A 143 -19.11 17.34 -27.60
C TYR A 143 -18.82 18.28 -28.75
N VAL A 144 -18.84 17.77 -29.99
CA VAL A 144 -18.59 18.55 -31.22
C VAL A 144 -19.74 18.35 -32.16
N SER A 145 -20.47 19.43 -32.46
CA SER A 145 -21.56 19.41 -33.48
C SER A 145 -21.01 19.50 -34.91
N ARG A 146 -21.71 18.88 -35.85
CA ARG A 146 -21.43 19.01 -37.28
C ARG A 146 -22.26 20.13 -37.89
N PRO A 147 -21.74 20.87 -38.91
CA PRO A 147 -20.38 20.73 -39.49
C PRO A 147 -19.30 21.31 -38.56
N PHE A 148 -18.14 20.66 -38.52
CA PHE A 148 -17.03 21.06 -37.65
C PHE A 148 -15.82 21.61 -38.44
N ASP A 149 -15.06 22.48 -37.80
CA ASP A 149 -13.74 22.90 -38.27
C ASP A 149 -12.68 21.87 -37.86
N SER A 150 -11.88 21.41 -38.81
CA SER A 150 -10.84 20.40 -38.60
C SER A 150 -9.80 20.83 -37.56
N ARG A 151 -9.48 22.14 -37.46
CA ARG A 151 -8.57 22.66 -36.44
C ARG A 151 -9.17 22.59 -35.05
N VAL A 152 -10.48 22.80 -34.94
CA VAL A 152 -11.20 22.71 -33.66
C VAL A 152 -11.19 21.26 -33.17
N VAL A 153 -11.55 20.30 -34.03
CA VAL A 153 -11.50 18.86 -33.67
C VAL A 153 -10.11 18.46 -33.23
N TYR A 154 -9.08 18.75 -34.03
CA TYR A 154 -7.70 18.45 -33.69
C TYR A 154 -7.31 19.02 -32.32
N ARG A 155 -7.61 20.29 -32.05
CA ARG A 155 -7.29 20.94 -30.78
C ARG A 155 -8.02 20.34 -29.58
N ARG A 156 -9.28 19.97 -29.74
CA ARG A 156 -10.06 19.32 -28.68
C ARG A 156 -9.49 17.95 -28.36
N VAL A 157 -9.22 17.11 -29.36
CA VAL A 157 -8.57 15.80 -29.20
C VAL A 157 -7.22 15.94 -28.50
N PHE A 158 -6.37 16.83 -29.01
CA PHE A 158 -5.05 17.07 -28.45
C PHE A 158 -5.10 17.53 -26.97
N ASN A 159 -5.97 18.49 -26.66
CA ASN A 159 -6.11 19.02 -25.32
C ASN A 159 -6.68 17.95 -24.34
N THR A 160 -7.66 17.19 -24.77
CA THR A 160 -8.28 16.12 -23.97
C THR A 160 -7.26 15.01 -23.68
N ILE A 161 -6.56 14.51 -24.69
CA ILE A 161 -5.50 13.50 -24.50
C ILE A 161 -4.41 14.02 -23.56
N LYS A 162 -3.97 15.27 -23.74
CA LYS A 162 -2.95 15.88 -22.89
C LYS A 162 -3.41 16.02 -21.43
N LEU A 163 -4.68 16.38 -21.21
CA LEU A 163 -5.26 16.50 -19.87
C LEU A 163 -5.28 15.14 -19.15
N TYR A 164 -5.82 14.12 -19.80
CA TYR A 164 -5.90 12.78 -19.24
C TYR A 164 -4.51 12.16 -19.04
N ALA A 165 -3.58 12.35 -19.96
CA ALA A 165 -2.19 11.89 -19.77
C ALA A 165 -1.53 12.56 -18.54
N LYS A 166 -1.80 13.87 -18.31
CA LYS A 166 -1.32 14.57 -17.13
C LYS A 166 -1.96 14.03 -15.85
N GLN A 167 -3.25 13.79 -15.87
CA GLN A 167 -4.01 13.23 -14.72
C GLN A 167 -3.48 11.83 -14.35
N ARG A 168 -3.34 10.92 -15.33
CA ARG A 168 -2.75 9.58 -15.10
C ARG A 168 -1.35 9.67 -14.52
N ARG A 169 -0.51 10.56 -15.05
CA ARG A 169 0.85 10.75 -14.53
C ARG A 169 0.85 11.24 -13.09
N LEU A 170 -0.04 12.17 -12.72
CA LEU A 170 -0.17 12.65 -11.35
C LEU A 170 -0.65 11.55 -10.40
N SER A 171 -1.63 10.74 -10.83
CA SER A 171 -2.11 9.59 -10.05
C SER A 171 -1.00 8.57 -9.81
N THR A 172 -0.22 8.23 -10.84
CA THR A 172 0.94 7.31 -10.71
C THR A 172 1.97 7.86 -9.74
N LEU A 173 2.37 9.15 -9.89
CA LEU A 173 3.34 9.78 -8.99
C LEU A 173 2.85 9.82 -7.55
N LEU A 174 1.56 10.08 -7.34
CA LEU A 174 0.95 10.06 -6.00
C LEU A 174 1.01 8.67 -5.39
N SER A 175 0.65 7.64 -6.15
CA SER A 175 0.72 6.25 -5.69
C SER A 175 2.15 5.82 -5.37
N GLU A 176 3.13 6.23 -6.18
CA GLU A 176 4.55 5.99 -5.92
C GLU A 176 5.03 6.68 -4.64
N GLN A 177 4.63 7.94 -4.42
CA GLN A 177 4.99 8.68 -3.19
C GLN A 177 4.36 8.07 -1.93
N ILE A 178 3.09 7.64 -2.00
CA ILE A 178 2.43 6.95 -0.88
C ILE A 178 3.22 5.68 -0.54
N ARG A 179 3.49 4.84 -1.53
CA ARG A 179 4.25 3.60 -1.34
C ARG A 179 5.66 3.82 -0.79
N GLU A 180 6.35 4.86 -1.24
CA GLU A 180 7.68 5.21 -0.72
C GLU A 180 7.60 5.69 0.73
N ARG A 181 6.59 6.50 1.08
CA ARG A 181 6.35 6.93 2.46
C ARG A 181 6.09 5.75 3.38
N GLU A 182 5.22 4.82 2.99
CA GLU A 182 4.92 3.60 3.75
C GLU A 182 6.18 2.76 3.98
N LYS A 183 6.96 2.52 2.92
CA LYS A 183 8.23 1.78 3.01
C LYS A 183 9.22 2.45 3.96
N ASN A 184 9.35 3.77 3.89
CA ASN A 184 10.24 4.52 4.76
C ASN A 184 9.78 4.47 6.22
N THR A 185 8.48 4.57 6.49
CA THR A 185 7.91 4.43 7.83
C THR A 185 8.19 3.04 8.40
N THR A 186 7.91 1.98 7.66
CA THR A 186 8.18 0.60 8.06
C THR A 186 9.67 0.38 8.36
N MET A 187 10.55 0.91 7.51
CA MET A 187 12.00 0.81 7.71
C MET A 187 12.44 1.54 8.99
N LEU A 188 11.95 2.76 9.24
CA LEU A 188 12.30 3.53 10.44
C LEU A 188 11.80 2.84 11.72
N VAL A 189 10.57 2.36 11.73
CA VAL A 189 10.02 1.59 12.85
C VAL A 189 10.87 0.33 13.08
N GLY A 190 11.23 -0.41 12.04
CA GLY A 190 12.08 -1.58 12.13
C GLY A 190 13.46 -1.29 12.72
N VAL A 191 14.12 -0.20 12.29
CA VAL A 191 15.42 0.23 12.83
C VAL A 191 15.31 0.60 14.30
N LEU A 192 14.28 1.36 14.69
CA LEU A 192 14.07 1.74 16.10
C LEU A 192 13.85 0.51 16.98
N SER A 193 13.02 -0.42 16.53
CA SER A 193 12.76 -1.66 17.27
C SER A 193 14.01 -2.51 17.41
N GLN A 194 14.79 -2.67 16.34
CA GLN A 194 16.08 -3.39 16.39
C GLN A 194 17.08 -2.76 17.33
N MET A 195 17.13 -1.42 17.46
CA MET A 195 18.00 -0.75 18.42
C MET A 195 17.62 -1.09 19.88
N VAL A 196 16.33 -1.21 20.16
CA VAL A 196 15.83 -1.62 21.49
C VAL A 196 16.16 -3.08 21.77
N GLU A 197 15.89 -3.99 20.81
CA GLU A 197 16.19 -5.41 20.93
C GLU A 197 17.69 -5.70 21.08
N PHE A 198 18.54 -5.01 20.30
CA PHE A 198 19.99 -5.13 20.43
C PHE A 198 20.47 -4.83 21.84
N ARG A 199 19.86 -3.83 22.51
CA ARG A 199 20.14 -3.48 23.89
C ARG A 199 19.69 -4.57 24.88
N ASN A 200 18.62 -5.28 24.56
CA ASN A 200 18.06 -6.36 25.38
C ASN A 200 18.79 -7.71 25.20
N GLY A 201 19.74 -7.80 24.27
CA GLY A 201 20.39 -9.07 23.91
C GLY A 201 19.45 -10.06 23.23
N GLU A 202 18.32 -9.60 22.71
CA GLU A 202 17.37 -10.39 21.94
C GLU A 202 17.81 -10.46 20.46
N SER A 203 17.38 -11.52 19.77
CA SER A 203 17.67 -11.64 18.34
C SER A 203 16.71 -10.73 17.57
N GLY A 204 17.18 -9.95 16.58
CA GLY A 204 16.37 -9.05 15.76
C GLY A 204 15.23 -9.73 14.96
N LEU A 205 14.96 -11.01 15.22
CA LEU A 205 13.86 -11.78 14.67
C LEU A 205 12.57 -11.67 15.49
N HIS A 206 12.68 -11.31 16.78
CA HIS A 206 11.54 -11.21 17.70
C HIS A 206 10.46 -10.25 17.17
N VAL A 207 10.82 -9.04 16.79
CA VAL A 207 9.89 -8.06 16.23
C VAL A 207 9.17 -8.60 14.98
N GLN A 208 9.92 -9.24 14.06
CA GLN A 208 9.33 -9.81 12.84
C GLN A 208 8.32 -10.93 13.16
N HIS A 209 8.62 -11.75 14.16
CA HIS A 209 7.72 -12.81 14.60
C HIS A 209 6.43 -12.24 15.19
N ILE A 210 6.55 -11.23 16.07
CA ILE A 210 5.38 -10.57 16.67
C ILE A 210 4.52 -9.90 15.59
N GLN A 211 5.13 -9.16 14.67
CA GLN A 211 4.38 -8.52 13.57
C GLN A 211 3.60 -9.56 12.76
N ARG A 212 4.25 -10.62 12.31
CA ARG A 212 3.63 -11.68 11.50
C ARG A 212 2.51 -12.41 12.24
N LEU A 213 2.70 -12.73 13.52
CA LEU A 213 1.67 -13.37 14.32
C LEU A 213 0.49 -12.43 14.56
N THR A 214 0.77 -11.16 14.82
CA THR A 214 -0.24 -10.11 14.95
C THR A 214 -1.09 -10.00 13.67
N GLU A 215 -0.48 -9.97 12.49
CA GLU A 215 -1.17 -9.98 11.19
C GLU A 215 -2.11 -11.16 11.06
N ARG A 216 -1.63 -12.38 11.30
CA ARG A 216 -2.42 -13.60 11.16
C ARG A 216 -3.59 -13.67 12.14
N VAL A 217 -3.38 -13.28 13.40
CA VAL A 217 -4.46 -13.23 14.40
C VAL A 217 -5.52 -12.20 14.00
N LEU A 218 -5.10 -11.03 13.49
CA LEU A 218 -6.01 -10.01 12.99
C LEU A 218 -6.81 -10.48 11.77
N GLU A 219 -6.19 -11.15 10.81
CA GLU A 219 -6.87 -11.73 9.64
C GLU A 219 -8.01 -12.64 10.10
N LYS A 220 -7.74 -13.55 11.03
CA LYS A 220 -8.77 -14.46 11.58
C LYS A 220 -9.84 -13.75 12.41
N LEU A 221 -9.45 -12.70 13.10
CA LEU A 221 -10.40 -11.89 13.87
C LEU A 221 -11.38 -11.15 12.94
N LEU A 222 -10.91 -10.68 11.77
CA LEU A 222 -11.72 -9.99 10.77
C LEU A 222 -12.68 -10.90 9.98
N GLU A 223 -12.41 -12.21 9.90
CA GLU A 223 -13.36 -13.19 9.34
C GLU A 223 -14.64 -13.32 10.21
N ARG A 224 -14.63 -12.79 11.43
CA ARG A 224 -15.71 -12.84 12.42
C ARG A 224 -16.52 -11.54 12.41
N PRO A 225 -17.73 -11.51 13.02
CA PRO A 225 -18.45 -10.26 13.19
C PRO A 225 -17.56 -9.20 13.85
N ASN A 226 -17.40 -8.04 13.21
CA ASN A 226 -16.47 -6.99 13.65
C ASN A 226 -16.95 -6.30 14.94
N ARG A 227 -16.89 -7.03 16.05
CA ARG A 227 -17.27 -6.55 17.40
C ARG A 227 -16.39 -5.40 17.88
N TYR A 228 -15.12 -5.40 17.46
CA TYR A 228 -14.12 -4.44 17.93
C TYR A 228 -14.00 -3.23 17.01
N HIS A 229 -14.85 -3.11 15.97
CA HIS A 229 -14.85 -2.01 15.01
C HIS A 229 -13.48 -1.74 14.36
N ILE A 230 -12.73 -2.80 14.08
CA ILE A 230 -11.42 -2.70 13.43
C ILE A 230 -11.61 -2.12 12.03
N THR A 231 -10.99 -0.98 11.78
CA THR A 231 -10.96 -0.33 10.46
C THR A 231 -9.80 -0.85 9.63
N SER A 232 -9.83 -0.62 8.30
CA SER A 232 -8.69 -0.96 7.43
C SER A 232 -7.40 -0.27 7.89
N GLU A 233 -7.48 0.97 8.37
CA GLU A 233 -6.34 1.71 8.90
C GLU A 233 -5.77 1.04 10.18
N MET A 234 -6.60 0.55 11.08
CA MET A 234 -6.17 -0.21 12.26
C MET A 234 -5.50 -1.53 11.84
N GLN A 235 -6.05 -2.21 10.84
CA GLN A 235 -5.50 -3.46 10.32
C GLN A 235 -4.04 -3.27 9.83
N ASP A 236 -3.76 -2.18 9.14
CA ASP A 236 -2.43 -1.86 8.63
C ASP A 236 -1.48 -1.38 9.76
N ASN A 237 -1.99 -0.58 10.69
CA ASN A 237 -1.19 0.04 11.74
C ASN A 237 -0.84 -0.92 12.89
N ILE A 238 -1.70 -1.85 13.29
CA ILE A 238 -1.47 -2.71 14.44
C ILE A 238 -0.20 -3.56 14.31
N PRO A 239 0.05 -4.27 13.19
CA PRO A 239 1.29 -5.04 13.03
C PRO A 239 2.55 -4.16 13.05
N LEU A 240 2.47 -2.97 12.44
CA LEU A 240 3.59 -2.04 12.43
C LEU A 240 3.85 -1.47 13.83
N ALA A 241 2.81 -1.08 14.54
CA ALA A 241 2.87 -0.56 15.90
C ALA A 241 3.35 -1.62 16.91
N ALA A 242 3.04 -2.90 16.67
CA ALA A 242 3.50 -4.03 17.49
C ALA A 242 5.03 -4.07 17.63
N ALA A 243 5.76 -3.62 16.62
CA ALA A 243 7.21 -3.49 16.67
C ALA A 243 7.71 -2.54 17.77
N LEU A 244 6.87 -1.62 18.24
CA LEU A 244 7.20 -0.60 19.23
C LEU A 244 6.71 -0.95 20.66
N HIS A 245 6.13 -2.16 20.87
CA HIS A 245 5.58 -2.54 22.18
C HIS A 245 6.57 -2.33 23.33
N ASP A 246 7.81 -2.64 23.10
CA ASP A 246 8.91 -2.62 24.05
C ASP A 246 9.80 -1.36 24.00
N ILE A 247 9.40 -0.31 23.27
CA ILE A 247 10.23 0.90 23.07
C ILE A 247 10.70 1.53 24.39
N GLY A 248 9.92 1.42 25.45
CA GLY A 248 10.26 1.95 26.77
C GLY A 248 11.40 1.23 27.47
N LYS A 249 11.80 0.03 27.04
CA LYS A 249 12.96 -0.68 27.56
C LYS A 249 14.27 0.10 27.38
N ILE A 250 14.28 1.08 26.46
CA ILE A 250 15.43 1.96 26.26
C ILE A 250 15.81 2.75 27.51
N ALA A 251 14.87 3.01 28.41
CA ALA A 251 15.09 3.76 29.64
C ALA A 251 15.42 2.86 30.88
N ILE A 252 15.34 1.54 30.72
CA ILE A 252 15.64 0.61 31.81
C ILE A 252 17.15 0.45 31.95
N ASP A 253 17.66 0.39 33.19
CA ASP A 253 19.07 0.15 33.48
C ASP A 253 19.50 -1.21 32.94
N GLU A 254 20.61 -1.24 32.21
CA GLU A 254 21.13 -2.45 31.55
C GLU A 254 21.47 -3.55 32.57
N LYS A 255 21.86 -3.20 33.78
CA LYS A 255 22.16 -4.15 34.87
C LYS A 255 20.90 -4.92 35.31
N ILE A 256 19.74 -4.31 35.20
CA ILE A 256 18.45 -4.95 35.49
C ILE A 256 17.96 -5.71 34.25
N LEU A 257 18.00 -5.05 33.11
CA LEU A 257 17.49 -5.59 31.86
C LEU A 257 18.20 -6.89 31.43
N ASN A 258 19.55 -6.89 31.50
CA ASN A 258 20.41 -8.00 31.10
C ASN A 258 20.94 -8.83 32.26
N LYS A 259 20.25 -8.80 33.41
CA LYS A 259 20.69 -9.55 34.62
C LYS A 259 20.76 -11.04 34.35
N PRO A 260 21.90 -11.70 34.53
CA PRO A 260 22.01 -13.14 34.39
C PRO A 260 21.35 -13.84 35.59
N GLY A 261 20.05 -14.08 35.57
CA GLY A 261 19.32 -14.76 36.62
C GLY A 261 17.93 -14.20 36.89
N ARG A 262 17.31 -14.65 37.98
CA ARG A 262 15.97 -14.16 38.34
C ARG A 262 16.05 -12.73 38.90
N LEU A 263 15.09 -11.91 38.50
CA LEU A 263 14.88 -10.57 39.02
C LEU A 263 14.36 -10.62 40.47
N THR A 264 14.76 -9.67 41.30
CA THR A 264 14.07 -9.43 42.58
C THR A 264 12.72 -8.79 42.33
N LYS A 265 11.88 -8.71 43.37
CA LYS A 265 10.57 -8.06 43.23
C LYS A 265 10.69 -6.59 42.83
N GLU A 266 11.66 -5.91 43.44
CA GLU A 266 11.97 -4.49 43.19
C GLU A 266 12.48 -4.27 41.76
N GLU A 267 13.39 -5.12 41.28
CA GLU A 267 13.86 -5.08 39.88
C GLU A 267 12.75 -5.36 38.89
N PHE A 268 11.84 -6.28 39.21
CA PHE A 268 10.68 -6.57 38.38
C PHE A 268 9.71 -5.37 38.29
N GLU A 269 9.49 -4.65 39.40
CA GLU A 269 8.72 -3.40 39.38
C GLU A 269 9.38 -2.35 38.48
N VAL A 270 10.72 -2.26 38.44
CA VAL A 270 11.43 -1.38 37.51
C VAL A 270 11.21 -1.82 36.06
N ILE A 271 11.30 -3.12 35.75
CA ILE A 271 11.03 -3.61 34.39
C ILE A 271 9.61 -3.24 33.94
N LYS A 272 8.59 -3.39 34.78
CA LYS A 272 7.21 -3.03 34.42
C LYS A 272 7.06 -1.59 33.95
N THR A 273 7.91 -0.67 34.41
CA THR A 273 7.84 0.74 34.01
C THR A 273 8.08 0.97 32.53
N HIS A 274 8.65 -0.01 31.78
CA HIS A 274 8.84 0.16 30.33
C HIS A 274 7.52 0.44 29.60
N THR A 275 6.40 -0.12 30.09
CA THR A 275 5.09 0.11 29.47
C THR A 275 4.65 1.56 29.58
N THR A 276 4.74 2.15 30.76
CA THR A 276 4.39 3.56 31.00
C THR A 276 5.37 4.53 30.37
N ILE A 277 6.68 4.22 30.42
CA ILE A 277 7.73 5.03 29.79
C ILE A 277 7.56 5.02 28.26
N GLY A 278 7.36 3.85 27.66
CA GLY A 278 7.14 3.72 26.23
C GLY A 278 5.92 4.53 25.75
N ALA A 279 4.81 4.42 26.46
CA ALA A 279 3.61 5.20 26.21
C ALA A 279 3.88 6.71 26.36
N GLU A 280 4.58 7.14 27.40
CA GLU A 280 4.93 8.55 27.61
C GLU A 280 5.84 9.08 26.50
N MET A 281 6.82 8.31 26.05
CA MET A 281 7.70 8.68 24.94
C MET A 281 6.91 8.93 23.66
N LEU A 282 5.98 8.04 23.31
CA LEU A 282 5.15 8.15 22.11
C LEU A 282 4.18 9.33 22.21
N SER A 283 3.57 9.57 23.37
CA SER A 283 2.60 10.67 23.57
C SER A 283 3.23 12.07 23.52
N LYS A 284 4.55 12.19 23.70
CA LYS A 284 5.29 13.46 23.60
C LYS A 284 5.67 13.84 22.17
N LEU A 285 5.44 12.97 21.18
CA LEU A 285 5.70 13.30 19.79
C LEU A 285 4.69 14.33 19.28
N GLU A 286 5.15 15.32 18.51
CA GLU A 286 4.34 16.45 18.05
C GLU A 286 3.04 16.02 17.33
N ASN A 287 3.10 14.95 16.55
CA ASN A 287 1.98 14.46 15.75
C ASN A 287 1.14 13.38 16.44
N PHE A 288 1.32 13.14 17.74
CA PHE A 288 0.63 12.06 18.46
C PHE A 288 -0.89 12.08 18.26
N ASN A 289 -1.52 13.25 18.35
CA ASN A 289 -2.98 13.37 18.25
C ASN A 289 -3.53 13.23 16.81
N THR A 290 -2.68 13.29 15.81
CA THR A 290 -3.07 13.29 14.39
C THR A 290 -2.59 12.06 13.61
N GLU A 291 -1.66 11.28 14.18
CA GLU A 291 -1.10 10.10 13.54
C GLU A 291 -1.63 8.81 14.21
N PRO A 292 -2.55 8.08 13.55
CA PRO A 292 -3.17 6.87 14.11
C PRO A 292 -2.15 5.79 14.49
N LEU A 293 -1.06 5.65 13.74
CA LEU A 293 0.02 4.72 14.06
C LEU A 293 0.62 4.98 15.46
N LEU A 294 0.83 6.26 15.83
CA LEU A 294 1.38 6.61 17.14
C LEU A 294 0.39 6.34 18.27
N GLN A 295 -0.90 6.55 18.03
CA GLN A 295 -1.95 6.24 19.01
C GLN A 295 -2.06 4.73 19.22
N THR A 296 -2.02 3.94 18.16
CA THR A 296 -1.99 2.48 18.21
C THR A 296 -0.73 1.98 18.95
N ALA A 297 0.43 2.53 18.63
CA ALA A 297 1.69 2.19 19.29
C ALA A 297 1.68 2.55 20.79
N TYR A 298 1.07 3.69 21.15
CA TYR A 298 0.84 4.06 22.55
C TYR A 298 0.01 3.02 23.29
N SER A 299 -1.14 2.64 22.73
CA SER A 299 -2.03 1.63 23.31
C SER A 299 -1.30 0.32 23.53
N ILE A 300 -0.58 -0.15 22.52
CA ILE A 300 0.19 -1.39 22.58
C ILE A 300 1.31 -1.28 23.62
N ALA A 301 2.15 -0.24 23.55
CA ALA A 301 3.27 -0.06 24.49
C ALA A 301 2.80 -0.01 25.95
N ARG A 302 1.64 0.63 26.21
CA ARG A 302 1.12 0.77 27.56
C ARG A 302 0.48 -0.52 28.07
N TRP A 303 -0.30 -1.24 27.23
CA TRP A 303 -1.24 -2.26 27.72
C TRP A 303 -0.98 -3.68 27.21
N HIS A 304 0.10 -3.97 26.49
CA HIS A 304 0.41 -5.32 26.03
C HIS A 304 0.72 -6.32 27.15
N HIS A 305 0.93 -5.86 28.37
CA HIS A 305 1.05 -6.69 29.57
C HIS A 305 -0.18 -6.69 30.46
N GLU A 306 -1.27 -6.07 30.02
CA GLU A 306 -2.57 -6.28 30.66
C GLU A 306 -3.08 -7.69 30.40
N ARG A 307 -3.91 -8.19 31.31
CA ARG A 307 -4.43 -9.55 31.25
C ARG A 307 -5.94 -9.53 31.28
N TRP A 308 -6.55 -10.41 30.53
CA TRP A 308 -8.02 -10.52 30.46
C TRP A 308 -8.70 -10.63 31.83
N ASP A 309 -8.02 -11.26 32.81
CA ASP A 309 -8.48 -11.41 34.19
C ASP A 309 -8.31 -10.15 35.08
N GLY A 310 -7.67 -9.09 34.58
CA GLY A 310 -7.37 -7.89 35.33
C GLY A 310 -6.14 -7.99 36.26
N CYS A 311 -5.37 -9.10 36.17
CA CYS A 311 -4.16 -9.29 36.95
C CYS A 311 -2.89 -8.80 36.24
N GLY A 312 -3.05 -8.02 35.15
CA GLY A 312 -1.98 -7.42 34.38
C GLY A 312 -1.43 -6.12 34.96
N TYR A 313 -0.65 -5.41 34.19
CA TYR A 313 -0.10 -4.10 34.49
C TYR A 313 0.03 -3.25 33.22
N PRO A 314 0.08 -1.90 33.30
CA PRO A 314 0.27 -1.07 34.49
C PRO A 314 -1.03 -0.66 35.18
N ASP A 315 -2.17 -0.68 34.51
CA ASP A 315 -3.42 -0.08 34.99
C ASP A 315 -4.40 -1.10 35.56
N GLY A 316 -4.17 -2.42 35.35
CA GLY A 316 -5.03 -3.50 35.82
C GLY A 316 -6.37 -3.57 35.08
N LEU A 317 -6.37 -3.24 33.77
CA LEU A 317 -7.56 -3.30 32.91
C LEU A 317 -8.07 -4.73 32.76
N LYS A 318 -9.39 -4.89 32.60
CA LYS A 318 -10.02 -6.20 32.54
C LYS A 318 -10.93 -6.36 31.34
N GLY A 319 -10.83 -7.50 30.66
CA GLY A 319 -11.74 -7.85 29.57
C GLY A 319 -11.65 -6.82 28.42
N ASP A 320 -12.79 -6.34 27.97
CA ASP A 320 -12.93 -5.39 26.86
C ASP A 320 -12.45 -3.95 27.20
N GLU A 321 -12.03 -3.67 28.45
CA GLU A 321 -11.37 -2.41 28.81
C GLU A 321 -9.96 -2.34 28.20
N ILE A 322 -9.34 -3.48 27.90
CA ILE A 322 -8.05 -3.57 27.25
C ILE A 322 -8.26 -3.31 25.75
N PRO A 323 -7.57 -2.33 25.12
CA PRO A 323 -7.66 -2.11 23.67
C PRO A 323 -7.32 -3.38 22.89
N ILE A 324 -8.08 -3.66 21.82
CA ILE A 324 -7.94 -4.93 21.08
C ILE A 324 -6.53 -5.09 20.47
N GLU A 325 -5.92 -4.00 20.03
CA GLU A 325 -4.54 -3.98 19.50
C GLU A 325 -3.53 -4.46 20.56
N ALA A 326 -3.70 -4.05 21.81
CA ALA A 326 -2.84 -4.50 22.91
C ALA A 326 -3.08 -5.97 23.25
N GLN A 327 -4.33 -6.44 23.20
CA GLN A 327 -4.67 -7.85 23.44
C GLN A 327 -4.06 -8.79 22.40
N VAL A 328 -4.11 -8.40 21.11
CA VAL A 328 -3.53 -9.21 20.02
C VAL A 328 -2.01 -9.29 20.16
N VAL A 329 -1.35 -8.16 20.44
CA VAL A 329 0.11 -8.12 20.61
C VAL A 329 0.55 -8.86 21.87
N ALA A 330 -0.21 -8.79 22.98
CA ALA A 330 0.06 -9.58 24.20
C ALA A 330 0.11 -11.08 23.92
N LEU A 331 -0.82 -11.59 23.09
CA LEU A 331 -0.83 -13.01 22.71
C LEU A 331 0.37 -13.36 21.84
N ALA A 332 0.71 -12.47 20.88
CA ALA A 332 1.86 -12.64 19.99
C ALA A 332 3.19 -12.64 20.75
N ASP A 333 3.38 -11.69 21.67
CA ASP A 333 4.59 -11.58 22.49
C ASP A 333 4.78 -12.81 23.39
N VAL A 334 3.71 -13.27 24.06
CA VAL A 334 3.81 -14.45 24.91
C VAL A 334 4.14 -15.70 24.08
N TYR A 335 3.54 -15.90 22.92
CA TYR A 335 3.85 -17.04 22.07
C TYR A 335 5.32 -17.02 21.60
N ASP A 336 5.82 -15.86 21.11
CA ASP A 336 7.20 -15.74 20.71
C ASP A 336 8.17 -15.92 21.90
N ALA A 337 7.84 -15.37 23.06
CA ALA A 337 8.62 -15.56 24.28
C ALA A 337 8.72 -17.03 24.74
N LEU A 338 7.75 -17.86 24.39
CA LEU A 338 7.77 -19.30 24.68
C LEU A 338 8.56 -20.09 23.63
N THR A 339 8.48 -19.71 22.36
CA THR A 339 9.03 -20.46 21.22
C THR A 339 10.39 -20.00 20.76
N SER A 340 10.87 -18.84 21.24
CA SER A 340 12.21 -18.30 20.96
C SER A 340 13.22 -18.66 22.05
N GLU A 341 14.49 -18.94 21.65
CA GLU A 341 15.58 -19.12 22.58
C GLU A 341 16.00 -17.79 23.20
N ARG A 342 16.14 -17.76 24.53
CA ARG A 342 16.65 -16.60 25.28
C ARG A 342 17.88 -17.00 26.08
N CYS A 343 18.73 -16.05 26.46
CA CYS A 343 20.01 -16.28 27.17
C CYS A 343 19.91 -17.21 28.38
N TYR A 344 18.73 -17.30 29.02
CA TYR A 344 18.49 -18.08 30.25
C TYR A 344 17.43 -19.16 30.11
N LYS A 345 16.82 -19.35 28.89
CA LYS A 345 15.72 -20.29 28.70
C LYS A 345 15.75 -20.89 27.31
N LYS A 346 15.73 -22.23 27.23
CA LYS A 346 15.51 -22.95 25.97
C LYS A 346 14.09 -22.73 25.47
N ALA A 347 13.93 -22.64 24.15
CA ALA A 347 12.63 -22.60 23.50
C ALA A 347 11.77 -23.83 23.87
N TYR A 348 10.50 -23.63 24.12
CA TYR A 348 9.54 -24.73 24.22
C TYR A 348 9.17 -25.20 22.80
N PRO A 349 8.91 -26.50 22.62
CA PRO A 349 8.30 -26.99 21.39
C PRO A 349 6.95 -26.31 21.14
N HIS A 350 6.62 -26.09 19.88
CA HIS A 350 5.39 -25.42 19.45
C HIS A 350 4.15 -25.88 20.22
N ARG A 351 3.84 -27.19 20.17
CA ARG A 351 2.67 -27.78 20.87
C ARG A 351 2.62 -27.44 22.36
N LYS A 352 3.78 -27.50 23.02
CA LYS A 352 3.83 -27.18 24.46
C LYS A 352 3.54 -25.69 24.71
N ALA A 353 4.03 -24.78 23.86
CA ALA A 353 3.75 -23.36 23.97
C ALA A 353 2.25 -23.08 23.78
N VAL A 354 1.61 -23.72 22.79
CA VAL A 354 0.17 -23.64 22.56
C VAL A 354 -0.61 -24.14 23.78
N ASP A 355 -0.27 -25.33 24.30
CA ASP A 355 -0.92 -25.89 25.49
C ASP A 355 -0.81 -24.95 26.70
N MET A 356 0.35 -24.34 26.94
CA MET A 356 0.55 -23.40 28.05
C MET A 356 -0.31 -22.13 27.91
N ILE A 357 -0.47 -21.61 26.70
CA ILE A 357 -1.32 -20.44 26.42
C ILE A 357 -2.79 -20.82 26.67
N LEU A 358 -3.26 -21.92 26.10
CA LEU A 358 -4.65 -22.36 26.20
C LEU A 358 -5.06 -22.74 27.63
N ASN A 359 -4.13 -23.30 28.43
CA ASN A 359 -4.35 -23.64 29.83
C ASN A 359 -4.20 -22.44 30.78
N GLY A 360 -3.87 -21.22 30.25
CA GLY A 360 -3.73 -20.00 31.05
C GLY A 360 -2.48 -19.95 31.94
N GLU A 361 -1.47 -20.83 31.69
CA GLU A 361 -0.21 -20.83 32.48
C GLU A 361 0.58 -19.55 32.31
N CYS A 362 0.39 -18.85 31.16
CA CYS A 362 1.06 -17.59 30.83
C CYS A 362 0.19 -16.35 31.07
N GLY A 363 -0.99 -16.52 31.63
CA GLY A 363 -1.97 -15.45 31.82
C GLY A 363 -3.29 -15.75 31.13
N ALA A 364 -4.32 -14.96 31.45
CA ALA A 364 -5.62 -15.06 30.81
C ALA A 364 -5.67 -14.17 29.58
N PHE A 365 -6.10 -14.71 28.45
CA PHE A 365 -6.31 -14.03 27.19
C PHE A 365 -7.78 -13.95 26.83
N ASN A 366 -8.12 -13.07 25.89
CA ASN A 366 -9.45 -12.96 25.32
C ASN A 366 -9.85 -14.30 24.66
N PRO A 367 -10.99 -14.90 25.01
CA PRO A 367 -11.43 -16.17 24.46
C PRO A 367 -11.55 -16.18 22.94
N ILE A 368 -11.99 -15.06 22.33
CA ILE A 368 -12.11 -14.92 20.86
C ILE A 368 -10.72 -14.97 20.21
N LEU A 369 -9.71 -14.32 20.81
CA LEU A 369 -8.34 -14.35 20.30
C LEU A 369 -7.71 -15.74 20.44
N LEU A 370 -8.04 -16.48 21.52
CA LEU A 370 -7.60 -17.87 21.66
C LEU A 370 -8.20 -18.77 20.58
N GLU A 371 -9.47 -18.57 20.23
CA GLU A 371 -10.07 -19.29 19.10
C GLU A 371 -9.38 -18.96 17.77
N CYS A 372 -9.10 -17.66 17.49
CA CYS A 372 -8.35 -17.26 16.31
C CYS A 372 -6.95 -17.90 16.29
N PHE A 373 -6.29 -17.94 17.44
CA PHE A 373 -4.95 -18.52 17.59
C PHE A 373 -4.94 -20.02 17.30
N VAL A 374 -5.94 -20.77 17.77
CA VAL A 374 -6.08 -22.21 17.49
C VAL A 374 -6.30 -22.48 16.00
N GLU A 375 -6.98 -21.59 15.27
CA GLU A 375 -7.18 -21.74 13.83
C GLU A 375 -5.89 -21.59 13.02
N ILE A 376 -4.92 -20.82 13.51
CA ILE A 376 -3.65 -20.56 12.81
C ILE A 376 -2.47 -21.37 13.37
N GLU A 377 -2.61 -22.03 14.50
CA GLU A 377 -1.50 -22.70 15.22
C GLU A 377 -0.80 -23.77 14.37
N GLY A 378 -1.57 -24.50 13.53
CA GLY A 378 -1.02 -25.53 12.67
C GLY A 378 -0.01 -24.96 11.65
N ASP A 379 -0.29 -23.82 11.05
CA ASP A 379 0.58 -23.15 10.10
C ASP A 379 1.84 -22.59 10.80
N LEU A 380 1.67 -22.04 12.01
CA LEU A 380 2.78 -21.52 12.81
C LEU A 380 3.76 -22.63 13.20
N GLY A 381 3.25 -23.83 13.48
CA GLY A 381 4.09 -25.00 13.76
C GLY A 381 4.98 -25.38 12.58
N LEU A 382 4.44 -25.39 11.37
CA LEU A 382 5.18 -25.70 10.15
C LEU A 382 6.28 -24.66 9.87
N GLU A 383 6.00 -23.39 10.07
CA GLU A 383 7.00 -22.32 9.87
C GLU A 383 8.19 -22.40 10.86
N LEU A 384 7.95 -22.85 12.09
CA LEU A 384 9.02 -23.10 13.07
C LEU A 384 9.88 -24.32 12.71
N GLU A 385 9.26 -25.39 12.20
CA GLU A 385 9.99 -26.59 11.76
C GLU A 385 10.88 -26.33 10.54
N GLU A 386 10.41 -25.56 9.56
CA GLU A 386 11.20 -25.16 8.38
C GLU A 386 12.45 -24.34 8.77
N LYS A 387 12.37 -23.49 9.79
CA LYS A 387 13.53 -22.71 10.30
C LYS A 387 14.58 -23.60 10.97
N HIS A 388 14.18 -24.69 11.62
CA HIS A 388 15.14 -25.62 12.24
C HIS A 388 15.86 -26.48 11.22
N VAL A 389 15.28 -26.67 10.02
CA VAL A 389 15.90 -27.44 8.90
C VAL A 389 16.88 -26.58 8.10
N CYS A 390 16.70 -25.25 8.03
CA CYS A 390 17.54 -24.30 7.29
C CYS A 390 18.59 -23.56 8.13
N GLY A 391 18.87 -23.96 9.36
CA GLY A 391 19.95 -23.42 10.17
C GLY A 391 21.30 -23.56 9.48
N PRO A 392 22.25 -22.61 9.62
CA PRO A 392 23.53 -22.64 8.91
C PRO A 392 24.27 -23.92 9.24
N LYS A 393 24.53 -24.72 8.21
CA LYS A 393 25.54 -25.77 8.30
C LYS A 393 26.86 -25.07 8.61
N ALA A 394 27.44 -25.40 9.76
CA ALA A 394 28.72 -24.93 10.28
C ALA A 394 29.86 -25.11 9.24
#